data_0ef5398ccd1b5ba3c64eb71746b59f03
#
_entry.id   0ef5398ccd1b5ba3c64eb71746b59f03
#
_cell.length_a   1.000
_cell.length_b   1.000
_cell.length_c   1.000
_cell.angle_alpha   90.00
_cell.angle_beta   90.00
_cell.angle_gamma   90.00
#
_symmetry.space_group_name_H-M   'P 1'
#
loop_
_entity.id
_entity.type
_entity.pdbx_description
1 polymer ?
#
loop_
_entity_poly.entity_id
_entity_poly.type
_entity_poly.pdbx_seq_one_letter_code
_entity_poly.pdbx_strand_id
1 'polypeptide(L)'
;AAESHVDRSIHDPDAFVRTNVLGTCTLLRGVLEWWKELSEERRNAFRFLHVSTDEVYGTLRPGEPAFTEATPYAPNSPYSASKASSDHFVRAYHETYGLPTLITNCSNNYGPRQFPEKLIPLVILNALSGKPLPIYGTGENIRDWLHVEDHCEAISAVLEKGAPGECYNIGGRSERTNIDVVRSICRILDELRPTAAPYEKQITFVADRPGHDLRY
;
A
#
# COMPACT_ATOMS: atom_id res chain seq x y z
N ALA A 1 11.32 -6.28 -0.68
CA ALA A 1 10.43 -6.77 0.36
C ALA A 1 10.25 -5.70 1.42
N ALA A 2 9.10 -5.65 2.08
CA ALA A 2 8.80 -4.68 3.13
C ALA A 2 7.90 -5.33 4.18
N GLU A 3 7.99 -4.85 5.42
CA GLU A 3 6.93 -5.05 6.41
C GLU A 3 5.74 -4.15 6.02
N SER A 4 4.52 -4.71 5.98
CA SER A 4 3.35 -4.01 5.44
C SER A 4 2.05 -4.17 6.27
N HIS A 5 2.12 -4.78 7.44
CA HIS A 5 0.96 -4.97 8.29
C HIS A 5 0.86 -3.86 9.34
N VAL A 6 -0.09 -2.93 9.18
CA VAL A 6 -0.19 -1.74 10.04
C VAL A 6 -0.31 -2.11 11.53
N ASP A 7 -1.16 -3.10 11.90
CA ASP A 7 -1.33 -3.48 13.31
C ASP A 7 -0.04 -4.03 13.92
N ARG A 8 0.77 -4.79 13.14
CA ARG A 8 2.11 -5.20 13.61
C ARG A 8 3.02 -4.00 13.83
N SER A 9 2.93 -2.96 13.00
CA SER A 9 3.75 -1.76 13.17
C SER A 9 3.45 -1.00 14.46
N ILE A 10 2.21 -1.09 14.96
CA ILE A 10 1.81 -0.50 16.23
C ILE A 10 2.42 -1.27 17.41
N HIS A 11 2.53 -2.61 17.30
CA HIS A 11 3.08 -3.46 18.36
C HIS A 11 4.62 -3.52 18.34
N ASP A 12 5.23 -3.53 17.15
CA ASP A 12 6.69 -3.60 16.96
C ASP A 12 7.13 -2.65 15.83
N PRO A 13 7.23 -1.35 16.11
CA PRO A 13 7.68 -0.36 15.11
C PRO A 13 9.12 -0.57 14.69
N ASP A 14 9.98 -1.16 15.53
CA ASP A 14 11.40 -1.36 15.25
C ASP A 14 11.63 -2.31 14.06
N ALA A 15 10.80 -3.35 13.92
CA ALA A 15 10.86 -4.25 12.77
C ALA A 15 10.63 -3.48 11.44
N PHE A 16 9.72 -2.50 11.46
CA PHE A 16 9.43 -1.65 10.29
C PHE A 16 10.57 -0.69 9.98
N VAL A 17 11.19 -0.09 10.99
CA VAL A 17 12.38 0.75 10.82
C VAL A 17 13.53 -0.06 10.22
N ARG A 18 13.82 -1.23 10.77
CA ARG A 18 14.91 -2.10 10.28
C ARG A 18 14.67 -2.56 8.85
N THR A 19 13.47 -3.05 8.55
CA THR A 19 13.17 -3.62 7.22
C THR A 19 12.94 -2.52 6.19
N ASN A 20 12.05 -1.57 6.47
CA ASN A 20 11.63 -0.59 5.47
C ASN A 20 12.66 0.54 5.32
N VAL A 21 13.21 1.06 6.42
CA VAL A 21 14.13 2.22 6.35
C VAL A 21 15.57 1.74 6.14
N LEU A 22 16.13 0.97 7.07
CA LEU A 22 17.52 0.52 6.98
C LEU A 22 17.73 -0.44 5.82
N GLY A 23 16.75 -1.32 5.53
CA GLY A 23 16.77 -2.21 4.37
C GLY A 23 16.81 -1.42 3.06
N THR A 24 16.00 -0.38 2.90
CA THR A 24 16.03 0.50 1.72
C THR A 24 17.36 1.24 1.61
N CYS A 25 17.89 1.79 2.71
CA CYS A 25 19.21 2.43 2.70
C CYS A 25 20.32 1.47 2.29
N THR A 26 20.26 0.22 2.76
CA THR A 26 21.24 -0.81 2.40
C THR A 26 21.20 -1.15 0.91
N LEU A 27 19.99 -1.30 0.34
CA LEU A 27 19.80 -1.52 -1.10
C LEU A 27 20.30 -0.33 -1.92
N LEU A 28 19.92 0.89 -1.54
CA LEU A 28 20.33 2.11 -2.23
C LEU A 28 21.85 2.24 -2.26
N ARG A 29 22.54 1.98 -1.14
CA ARG A 29 24.00 2.00 -1.07
C ARG A 29 24.64 0.99 -2.01
N GLY A 30 24.22 -0.28 -1.95
CA GLY A 30 24.77 -1.31 -2.82
C GLY A 30 24.46 -1.06 -4.31
N VAL A 31 23.26 -0.58 -4.62
CA VAL A 31 22.90 -0.20 -5.99
C VAL A 31 23.73 0.98 -6.48
N LEU A 32 23.96 2.01 -5.65
CA LEU A 32 24.77 3.16 -6.02
C LEU A 32 26.22 2.77 -6.32
N GLU A 33 26.82 1.93 -5.49
CA GLU A 33 28.19 1.42 -5.72
C GLU A 33 28.26 0.67 -7.05
N TRP A 34 27.36 -0.28 -7.26
CA TRP A 34 27.29 -1.04 -8.51
C TRP A 34 26.98 -0.16 -9.74
N TRP A 35 26.05 0.79 -9.63
CA TRP A 35 25.65 1.69 -10.73
C TRP A 35 26.81 2.57 -11.20
N LYS A 36 27.67 3.04 -10.29
CA LYS A 36 28.87 3.82 -10.64
C LYS A 36 29.88 3.08 -11.50
N GLU A 37 29.91 1.75 -11.40
CA GLU A 37 30.81 0.89 -12.18
C GLU A 37 30.28 0.56 -13.59
N LEU A 38 29.01 0.90 -13.88
CA LEU A 38 28.41 0.63 -15.19
C LEU A 38 28.97 1.57 -16.28
N SER A 39 28.94 1.11 -17.53
CA SER A 39 29.16 2.00 -18.68
C SER A 39 28.09 3.11 -18.70
N GLU A 40 28.41 4.23 -19.35
CA GLU A 40 27.48 5.37 -19.47
C GLU A 40 26.14 4.95 -20.09
N GLU A 41 26.15 4.15 -21.14
CA GLU A 41 24.94 3.63 -21.77
C GLU A 41 24.05 2.86 -20.75
N ARG A 42 24.64 1.96 -19.98
CA ARG A 42 23.91 1.18 -18.97
C ARG A 42 23.45 2.04 -17.81
N ARG A 43 24.23 3.05 -17.39
CA ARG A 43 23.78 3.99 -16.35
C ARG A 43 22.57 4.80 -16.79
N ASN A 44 22.55 5.26 -18.04
CA ASN A 44 21.44 6.03 -18.60
C ASN A 44 20.17 5.19 -18.76
N ALA A 45 20.30 3.89 -19.04
CA ALA A 45 19.17 2.97 -19.15
C ALA A 45 18.66 2.45 -17.78
N PHE A 46 19.45 2.54 -16.73
CA PHE A 46 19.08 2.01 -15.41
C PHE A 46 17.98 2.85 -14.75
N ARG A 47 17.10 2.16 -14.02
CA ARG A 47 16.08 2.78 -13.14
C ARG A 47 16.02 2.00 -11.83
N PHE A 48 15.97 2.71 -10.71
CA PHE A 48 15.65 2.17 -9.40
C PHE A 48 14.23 2.58 -9.03
N LEU A 49 13.28 1.68 -9.13
CA LEU A 49 11.88 1.96 -8.77
C LEU A 49 11.60 1.49 -7.35
N HIS A 50 11.11 2.39 -6.52
CA HIS A 50 10.66 2.14 -5.15
C HIS A 50 9.13 2.14 -5.07
N VAL A 51 8.55 0.99 -4.73
CA VAL A 51 7.10 0.87 -4.53
C VAL A 51 6.76 1.28 -3.11
N SER A 52 5.99 2.36 -2.97
CA SER A 52 5.50 2.91 -1.72
C SER A 52 3.97 2.82 -1.62
N THR A 53 3.35 3.66 -0.83
CA THR A 53 1.92 3.64 -0.50
C THR A 53 1.37 5.06 -0.40
N ASP A 54 0.10 5.25 -0.70
CA ASP A 54 -0.63 6.49 -0.49
C ASP A 54 -0.83 6.84 1.00
N GLU A 55 -0.67 5.86 1.90
CA GLU A 55 -0.73 6.09 3.35
C GLU A 55 0.36 7.08 3.86
N VAL A 56 1.39 7.36 3.06
CA VAL A 56 2.42 8.38 3.39
C VAL A 56 1.85 9.79 3.42
N TYR A 57 0.74 10.05 2.73
CA TYR A 57 0.06 11.35 2.71
C TYR A 57 -0.83 11.58 3.94
N GLY A 58 -1.15 10.53 4.70
CA GLY A 58 -2.01 10.60 5.88
C GLY A 58 -3.50 10.46 5.55
N THR A 59 -4.36 11.19 6.24
CA THR A 59 -5.81 11.07 6.12
C THR A 59 -6.43 12.28 5.43
N LEU A 60 -7.46 12.02 4.62
CA LEU A 60 -8.35 13.04 4.04
C LEU A 60 -9.62 13.18 4.89
N ARG A 61 -10.11 14.40 5.02
CA ARG A 61 -11.43 14.70 5.56
C ARG A 61 -12.52 14.50 4.50
N PRO A 62 -13.78 14.31 4.90
CA PRO A 62 -14.89 14.28 3.95
C PRO A 62 -14.90 15.53 3.07
N GLY A 63 -14.99 15.34 1.74
CA GLY A 63 -15.05 16.44 0.77
C GLY A 63 -13.69 17.03 0.34
N GLU A 64 -12.58 16.63 0.96
CA GLU A 64 -11.26 17.02 0.46
C GLU A 64 -10.93 16.31 -0.86
N PRO A 65 -10.19 16.99 -1.77
CA PRO A 65 -9.76 16.37 -3.03
C PRO A 65 -8.80 15.22 -2.76
N ALA A 66 -8.69 14.32 -3.72
CA ALA A 66 -7.72 13.21 -3.66
C ALA A 66 -6.27 13.74 -3.58
N PHE A 67 -5.37 12.94 -3.01
CA PHE A 67 -3.95 13.25 -2.98
C PHE A 67 -3.36 13.42 -4.38
N THR A 68 -2.39 14.27 -4.47
CA THR A 68 -1.54 14.45 -5.64
C THR A 68 -0.08 14.25 -5.24
N GLU A 69 0.81 14.14 -6.21
CA GLU A 69 2.26 14.02 -5.98
C GLU A 69 2.86 15.27 -5.29
N ALA A 70 2.14 16.40 -5.32
CA ALA A 70 2.51 17.62 -4.61
C ALA A 70 1.99 17.67 -3.17
N THR A 71 1.17 16.71 -2.74
CA THR A 71 0.64 16.66 -1.37
C THR A 71 1.78 16.39 -0.37
N PRO A 72 1.93 17.18 0.69
CA PRO A 72 2.93 16.91 1.72
C PRO A 72 2.67 15.57 2.44
N TYR A 73 3.73 14.86 2.78
CA TYR A 73 3.62 13.64 3.58
C TYR A 73 3.23 13.97 5.03
N ALA A 74 2.25 13.24 5.55
CA ALA A 74 1.74 13.35 6.92
C ALA A 74 1.33 11.96 7.48
N PRO A 75 2.23 10.97 7.52
CA PRO A 75 1.90 9.59 7.88
C PRO A 75 1.43 9.48 9.33
N ASN A 76 0.36 8.70 9.58
CA ASN A 76 -0.27 8.55 10.91
C ASN A 76 0.03 7.21 11.60
N SER A 77 0.68 6.26 10.95
CA SER A 77 1.06 4.98 11.54
C SER A 77 2.58 4.74 11.46
N PRO A 78 3.15 3.88 12.33
CA PRO A 78 4.57 3.51 12.22
C PRO A 78 4.92 2.88 10.86
N TYR A 79 4.00 2.10 10.27
CA TYR A 79 4.16 1.59 8.91
C TYR A 79 4.29 2.72 7.89
N SER A 80 3.30 3.61 7.81
CA SER A 80 3.32 4.71 6.84
C SER A 80 4.50 5.67 7.08
N ALA A 81 4.89 5.92 8.34
CA ALA A 81 6.08 6.69 8.68
C ALA A 81 7.37 6.01 8.18
N SER A 82 7.47 4.68 8.30
CA SER A 82 8.63 3.93 7.78
C SER A 82 8.71 3.98 6.25
N LYS A 83 7.56 3.94 5.56
CA LYS A 83 7.49 4.08 4.10
C LYS A 83 7.85 5.49 3.65
N ALA A 84 7.28 6.53 4.29
CA ALA A 84 7.64 7.93 4.04
C ALA A 84 9.13 8.19 4.23
N SER A 85 9.73 7.62 5.29
CA SER A 85 11.17 7.69 5.51
C SER A 85 11.96 7.06 4.37
N SER A 86 11.53 5.89 3.89
CA SER A 86 12.16 5.21 2.74
C SER A 86 12.09 6.06 1.48
N ASP A 87 10.92 6.64 1.19
CA ASP A 87 10.72 7.52 0.04
C ASP A 87 11.67 8.72 0.07
N HIS A 88 11.84 9.34 1.24
CA HIS A 88 12.78 10.45 1.42
C HIS A 88 14.23 10.02 1.18
N PHE A 89 14.64 8.81 1.60
CA PHE A 89 15.97 8.29 1.27
C PHE A 89 16.13 8.03 -0.22
N VAL A 90 15.14 7.47 -0.89
CA VAL A 90 15.16 7.25 -2.34
C VAL A 90 15.30 8.57 -3.09
N ARG A 91 14.51 9.59 -2.71
CA ARG A 91 14.62 10.94 -3.25
C ARG A 91 16.01 11.55 -2.97
N ALA A 92 16.52 11.44 -1.74
CA ALA A 92 17.83 11.98 -1.36
C ALA A 92 18.97 11.36 -2.18
N TYR A 93 18.88 10.05 -2.51
CA TYR A 93 19.88 9.40 -3.37
C TYR A 93 19.86 9.92 -4.82
N HIS A 94 18.68 10.30 -5.32
CA HIS A 94 18.59 11.01 -6.60
C HIS A 94 19.27 12.36 -6.54
N GLU A 95 18.85 13.22 -5.61
CA GLU A 95 19.32 14.59 -5.48
C GLU A 95 20.83 14.70 -5.16
N THR A 96 21.32 13.79 -4.30
CA THR A 96 22.71 13.86 -3.82
C THR A 96 23.69 13.17 -4.75
N TYR A 97 23.29 12.04 -5.34
CA TYR A 97 24.21 11.17 -6.08
C TYR A 97 23.85 11.02 -7.56
N GLY A 98 22.72 11.57 -8.00
CA GLY A 98 22.24 11.45 -9.37
C GLY A 98 21.75 10.04 -9.72
N LEU A 99 21.48 9.18 -8.72
CA LEU A 99 20.93 7.84 -8.98
C LEU A 99 19.55 7.97 -9.64
N PRO A 100 19.29 7.33 -10.79
CA PRO A 100 18.00 7.46 -11.47
C PRO A 100 16.90 6.67 -10.77
N THR A 101 16.32 7.27 -9.75
CA THR A 101 15.26 6.68 -8.93
C THR A 101 13.87 7.09 -9.39
N LEU A 102 12.89 6.23 -9.13
CA LEU A 102 11.46 6.47 -9.33
C LEU A 102 10.72 6.02 -8.07
N ILE A 103 9.67 6.72 -7.69
CA ILE A 103 8.80 6.34 -6.55
C ILE A 103 7.37 6.15 -7.07
N THR A 104 6.68 5.11 -6.61
CA THR A 104 5.25 4.95 -6.84
C THR A 104 4.51 4.84 -5.50
N ASN A 105 3.45 5.64 -5.33
CA ASN A 105 2.57 5.58 -4.18
C ASN A 105 1.24 4.97 -4.63
N CYS A 106 1.01 3.71 -4.27
CA CYS A 106 -0.19 3.00 -4.70
C CYS A 106 -1.27 2.98 -3.62
N SER A 107 -2.53 2.94 -4.07
CA SER A 107 -3.68 2.68 -3.24
C SER A 107 -3.81 1.19 -2.84
N ASN A 108 -4.91 0.80 -2.18
CA ASN A 108 -5.10 -0.55 -1.68
C ASN A 108 -5.19 -1.58 -2.80
N ASN A 109 -4.17 -2.41 -2.90
CA ASN A 109 -4.16 -3.49 -3.88
C ASN A 109 -5.04 -4.65 -3.46
N TYR A 110 -5.67 -5.30 -4.44
CA TYR A 110 -6.38 -6.57 -4.28
C TYR A 110 -6.19 -7.45 -5.52
N GLY A 111 -6.41 -8.74 -5.36
CA GLY A 111 -6.36 -9.68 -6.48
C GLY A 111 -5.82 -11.06 -6.08
N PRO A 112 -5.63 -11.95 -7.07
CA PRO A 112 -5.11 -13.29 -6.85
C PRO A 112 -3.76 -13.28 -6.10
N ARG A 113 -3.57 -14.26 -5.21
CA ARG A 113 -2.33 -14.46 -4.42
C ARG A 113 -2.03 -13.36 -3.40
N GLN A 114 -2.98 -12.48 -3.08
CA GLN A 114 -2.82 -11.54 -1.97
C GLN A 114 -2.64 -12.31 -0.66
N PHE A 115 -1.72 -11.85 0.19
CA PHE A 115 -1.43 -12.50 1.46
C PHE A 115 -2.67 -12.48 2.38
N PRO A 116 -3.03 -13.59 3.05
CA PRO A 116 -4.34 -13.77 3.71
C PRO A 116 -4.52 -12.97 5.00
N GLU A 117 -3.59 -12.11 5.39
CA GLU A 117 -3.76 -11.15 6.49
C GLU A 117 -4.49 -9.87 6.07
N LYS A 118 -4.61 -9.61 4.77
CA LYS A 118 -5.28 -8.41 4.23
C LYS A 118 -6.79 -8.59 4.15
N LEU A 119 -7.54 -7.48 4.20
CA LEU A 119 -9.00 -7.46 4.36
C LEU A 119 -9.75 -8.44 3.45
N ILE A 120 -9.55 -8.34 2.13
CA ILE A 120 -10.32 -9.14 1.17
C ILE A 120 -10.07 -10.65 1.34
N PRO A 121 -8.83 -11.17 1.26
CA PRO A 121 -8.61 -12.60 1.43
C PRO A 121 -8.93 -13.10 2.83
N LEU A 122 -8.72 -12.29 3.88
CA LEU A 122 -9.09 -12.66 5.25
C LEU A 122 -10.61 -12.86 5.38
N VAL A 123 -11.40 -11.92 4.86
CA VAL A 123 -12.87 -11.99 4.89
C VAL A 123 -13.35 -13.21 4.13
N ILE A 124 -12.82 -13.49 2.93
CA ILE A 124 -13.20 -14.67 2.13
C ILE A 124 -12.89 -15.96 2.91
N LEU A 125 -11.70 -16.09 3.47
CA LEU A 125 -11.29 -17.30 4.20
C LEU A 125 -12.11 -17.50 5.47
N ASN A 126 -12.35 -16.44 6.24
CA ASN A 126 -13.17 -16.50 7.44
C ASN A 126 -14.62 -16.85 7.12
N ALA A 127 -15.22 -16.21 6.12
CA ALA A 127 -16.58 -16.48 5.68
C ALA A 127 -16.76 -17.96 5.32
N LEU A 128 -15.90 -18.50 4.45
CA LEU A 128 -15.94 -19.89 4.05
C LEU A 128 -15.68 -20.89 5.19
N SER A 129 -15.01 -20.45 6.25
CA SER A 129 -14.71 -21.26 7.44
C SER A 129 -15.73 -21.09 8.56
N GLY A 130 -16.81 -20.32 8.36
CA GLY A 130 -17.82 -20.04 9.39
C GLY A 130 -17.29 -19.20 10.57
N LYS A 131 -16.20 -18.46 10.39
CA LYS A 131 -15.58 -17.61 11.39
C LYS A 131 -16.14 -16.18 11.35
N PRO A 132 -16.07 -15.42 12.47
CA PRO A 132 -16.43 -14.01 12.47
C PRO A 132 -15.66 -13.20 11.42
N LEU A 133 -16.35 -12.21 10.82
CA LEU A 133 -15.77 -11.21 9.91
C LEU A 133 -15.55 -9.91 10.68
N PRO A 134 -14.38 -9.69 11.28
CA PRO A 134 -14.15 -8.52 12.13
C PRO A 134 -14.02 -7.26 11.29
N ILE A 135 -14.77 -6.23 11.68
CA ILE A 135 -14.72 -4.89 11.09
C ILE A 135 -14.33 -3.91 12.18
N TYR A 136 -13.26 -3.14 11.96
CA TYR A 136 -12.80 -2.10 12.86
C TYR A 136 -13.78 -0.92 12.93
N GLY A 137 -14.09 -0.47 14.15
CA GLY A 137 -14.99 0.66 14.38
C GLY A 137 -16.36 0.43 13.76
N THR A 138 -16.81 1.37 12.94
CA THR A 138 -18.07 1.28 12.17
C THR A 138 -17.89 0.71 10.78
N GLY A 139 -16.65 0.54 10.32
CA GLY A 139 -16.32 0.11 8.96
C GLY A 139 -16.46 1.21 7.89
N GLU A 140 -16.65 2.46 8.30
CA GLU A 140 -16.85 3.61 7.39
C GLU A 140 -15.53 4.17 6.80
N ASN A 141 -14.39 3.62 7.20
CA ASN A 141 -13.10 4.00 6.61
C ASN A 141 -13.12 3.72 5.10
N ILE A 142 -12.77 4.74 4.33
CA ILE A 142 -12.80 4.70 2.86
C ILE A 142 -11.41 4.36 2.34
N ARG A 143 -11.36 3.45 1.35
CA ARG A 143 -10.15 3.05 0.65
C ARG A 143 -10.39 3.07 -0.85
N ASP A 144 -9.39 3.48 -1.60
CA ASP A 144 -9.37 3.30 -3.05
C ASP A 144 -8.79 1.92 -3.36
N TRP A 145 -9.50 1.15 -4.18
CA TRP A 145 -9.17 -0.25 -4.48
C TRP A 145 -8.62 -0.39 -5.89
N LEU A 146 -7.41 -0.92 -6.00
CA LEU A 146 -6.65 -1.10 -7.23
C LEU A 146 -6.42 -2.58 -7.50
N HIS A 147 -6.84 -3.09 -8.66
CA HIS A 147 -6.52 -4.46 -9.02
C HIS A 147 -5.02 -4.64 -9.26
N VAL A 148 -4.47 -5.76 -8.80
CA VAL A 148 -3.01 -5.98 -8.83
C VAL A 148 -2.42 -6.00 -10.24
N GLU A 149 -3.19 -6.43 -11.24
CA GLU A 149 -2.75 -6.41 -12.64
C GLU A 149 -2.63 -4.98 -13.16
N ASP A 150 -3.62 -4.12 -12.89
CA ASP A 150 -3.56 -2.70 -13.24
C ASP A 150 -2.38 -2.00 -12.55
N HIS A 151 -2.08 -2.37 -11.30
CA HIS A 151 -0.91 -1.87 -10.59
C HIS A 151 0.39 -2.32 -11.25
N CYS A 152 0.50 -3.59 -11.67
CA CYS A 152 1.67 -4.10 -12.37
C CYS A 152 1.88 -3.40 -13.73
N GLU A 153 0.80 -3.15 -14.48
CA GLU A 153 0.87 -2.39 -15.73
C GLU A 153 1.34 -0.96 -15.49
N ALA A 154 0.81 -0.29 -14.46
CA ALA A 154 1.24 1.06 -14.09
C ALA A 154 2.71 1.11 -13.67
N ILE A 155 3.20 0.14 -12.86
CA ILE A 155 4.62 0.01 -12.52
C ILE A 155 5.48 -0.14 -13.77
N SER A 156 5.07 -0.98 -14.72
CA SER A 156 5.79 -1.18 -15.99
C SER A 156 5.84 0.12 -16.78
N ALA A 157 4.71 0.84 -16.87
CA ALA A 157 4.65 2.13 -17.56
C ALA A 157 5.55 3.20 -16.91
N VAL A 158 5.62 3.23 -15.56
CA VAL A 158 6.52 4.13 -14.82
C VAL A 158 7.99 3.77 -15.07
N LEU A 159 8.34 2.49 -15.09
CA LEU A 159 9.70 2.05 -15.42
C LEU A 159 10.14 2.45 -16.84
N GLU A 160 9.24 2.35 -17.80
CA GLU A 160 9.51 2.64 -19.22
C GLU A 160 9.53 4.14 -19.53
N LYS A 161 8.61 4.91 -18.94
CA LYS A 161 8.30 6.29 -19.33
C LYS A 161 8.53 7.32 -18.23
N GLY A 162 8.72 6.89 -16.99
CA GLY A 162 8.87 7.78 -15.85
C GLY A 162 10.16 8.59 -15.90
N ALA A 163 10.06 9.86 -15.52
CA ALA A 163 11.22 10.74 -15.39
C ALA A 163 11.96 10.43 -14.09
N PRO A 164 13.28 10.17 -14.12
CA PRO A 164 14.07 9.96 -12.91
C PRO A 164 13.93 11.11 -11.90
N GLY A 165 13.81 10.76 -10.63
CA GLY A 165 13.60 11.70 -9.53
C GLY A 165 12.14 11.95 -9.18
N GLU A 166 11.20 11.57 -10.06
CA GLU A 166 9.77 11.84 -9.88
C GLU A 166 9.05 10.75 -9.08
N CYS A 167 7.91 11.17 -8.51
CA CYS A 167 6.96 10.32 -7.81
C CYS A 167 5.66 10.21 -8.63
N TYR A 168 5.00 9.06 -8.57
CA TYR A 168 3.78 8.77 -9.32
C TYR A 168 2.73 8.11 -8.41
N ASN A 169 1.55 8.73 -8.31
CA ASN A 169 0.42 8.13 -7.62
C ASN A 169 -0.30 7.13 -8.54
N ILE A 170 -0.57 5.94 -8.02
CA ILE A 170 -1.26 4.87 -8.74
C ILE A 170 -2.51 4.48 -7.95
N GLY A 171 -3.68 4.88 -8.43
CA GLY A 171 -4.98 4.61 -7.79
C GLY A 171 -5.96 3.95 -8.74
N GLY A 172 -6.95 3.25 -8.15
CA GLY A 172 -8.00 2.55 -8.89
C GLY A 172 -9.20 3.43 -9.23
N ARG A 173 -9.31 4.63 -8.63
CA ARG A 173 -10.52 5.47 -8.68
C ARG A 173 -11.79 4.72 -8.28
N SER A 174 -11.64 3.81 -7.32
CA SER A 174 -12.69 2.91 -6.84
C SER A 174 -12.81 2.98 -5.32
N GLU A 175 -13.14 4.16 -4.82
CA GLU A 175 -13.35 4.37 -3.38
C GLU A 175 -14.55 3.58 -2.87
N ARG A 176 -14.36 2.83 -1.77
CA ARG A 176 -15.39 2.07 -1.06
C ARG A 176 -15.12 2.12 0.43
N THR A 177 -16.19 2.10 1.22
CA THR A 177 -16.05 1.85 2.66
C THR A 177 -15.66 0.39 2.92
N ASN A 178 -14.94 0.14 4.02
CA ASN A 178 -14.59 -1.22 4.39
C ASN A 178 -15.83 -2.11 4.55
N ILE A 179 -16.90 -1.59 5.14
CA ILE A 179 -18.15 -2.34 5.32
C ILE A 179 -18.80 -2.69 3.97
N ASP A 180 -18.77 -1.80 2.98
CA ASP A 180 -19.32 -2.07 1.64
C ASP A 180 -18.52 -3.15 0.91
N VAL A 181 -17.20 -3.16 1.06
CA VAL A 181 -16.35 -4.23 0.51
C VAL A 181 -16.71 -5.56 1.13
N VAL A 182 -16.82 -5.63 2.47
CA VAL A 182 -17.16 -6.88 3.18
C VAL A 182 -18.55 -7.38 2.79
N ARG A 183 -19.55 -6.51 2.72
CA ARG A 183 -20.92 -6.86 2.26
C ARG A 183 -20.91 -7.34 0.81
N SER A 184 -20.14 -6.72 -0.05
CA SER A 184 -20.00 -7.16 -1.45
C SER A 184 -19.42 -8.58 -1.54
N ILE A 185 -18.41 -8.89 -0.72
CA ILE A 185 -17.83 -10.24 -0.64
C ILE A 185 -18.88 -11.22 -0.14
N CYS A 186 -19.61 -10.89 0.93
CA CYS A 186 -20.67 -11.76 1.47
C CYS A 186 -21.72 -12.07 0.41
N ARG A 187 -22.23 -11.07 -0.31
CA ARG A 187 -23.21 -11.26 -1.38
C ARG A 187 -22.68 -12.18 -2.49
N ILE A 188 -21.45 -11.98 -2.95
CA ILE A 188 -20.82 -12.83 -3.96
C ILE A 188 -20.69 -14.27 -3.46
N LEU A 189 -20.32 -14.46 -2.20
CA LEU A 189 -20.21 -15.78 -1.60
C LEU A 189 -21.59 -16.46 -1.43
N ASP A 190 -22.63 -15.71 -1.08
CA ASP A 190 -24.01 -16.22 -1.01
C ASP A 190 -24.49 -16.75 -2.38
N GLU A 191 -24.06 -16.14 -3.49
CA GLU A 191 -24.34 -16.59 -4.84
C GLU A 191 -23.50 -17.82 -5.25
N LEU A 192 -22.19 -17.78 -4.98
CA LEU A 192 -21.25 -18.82 -5.45
C LEU A 192 -21.18 -20.05 -4.54
N ARG A 193 -21.43 -19.88 -3.25
CA ARG A 193 -21.32 -20.91 -2.21
C ARG A 193 -22.41 -20.73 -1.15
N PRO A 194 -23.69 -20.87 -1.51
CA PRO A 194 -24.80 -20.61 -0.59
C PRO A 194 -24.72 -21.52 0.65
N THR A 195 -25.07 -20.96 1.79
CA THR A 195 -25.16 -21.63 3.09
C THR A 195 -26.53 -21.47 3.70
N ALA A 196 -26.81 -22.14 4.84
CA ALA A 196 -28.12 -22.06 5.51
C ALA A 196 -28.47 -20.64 6.01
N ALA A 197 -27.49 -19.77 6.18
CA ALA A 197 -27.67 -18.37 6.57
C ALA A 197 -26.72 -17.48 5.76
N PRO A 198 -27.14 -16.25 5.41
CA PRO A 198 -26.28 -15.31 4.68
C PRO A 198 -24.93 -15.05 5.40
N TYR A 199 -23.85 -14.97 4.65
CA TYR A 199 -22.51 -14.71 5.17
C TYR A 199 -22.43 -13.38 5.93
N GLU A 200 -23.25 -12.40 5.59
CA GLU A 200 -23.32 -11.11 6.28
C GLU A 200 -23.64 -11.25 7.79
N LYS A 201 -24.30 -12.32 8.21
CA LYS A 201 -24.55 -12.62 9.63
C LYS A 201 -23.29 -12.92 10.44
N GLN A 202 -22.17 -13.19 9.77
CA GLN A 202 -20.87 -13.41 10.42
C GLN A 202 -20.13 -12.09 10.71
N ILE A 203 -20.63 -10.94 10.22
CA ILE A 203 -20.00 -9.64 10.46
C ILE A 203 -20.05 -9.31 11.96
N THR A 204 -18.91 -8.93 12.49
CA THR A 204 -18.75 -8.49 13.89
C THR A 204 -17.97 -7.19 13.93
N PHE A 205 -18.45 -6.22 14.69
CA PHE A 205 -17.72 -4.97 14.89
C PHE A 205 -16.77 -5.10 16.08
N VAL A 206 -15.54 -4.68 15.91
CA VAL A 206 -14.49 -4.70 16.92
C VAL A 206 -13.98 -3.28 17.21
N ALA A 207 -13.27 -3.10 18.32
CA ALA A 207 -12.67 -1.81 18.66
C ALA A 207 -11.79 -1.32 17.51
N ASP A 208 -11.85 -0.02 17.23
CA ASP A 208 -11.03 0.57 16.19
C ASP A 208 -9.55 0.60 16.60
N ARG A 209 -8.66 0.58 15.62
CA ARG A 209 -7.22 0.63 15.87
C ARG A 209 -6.74 2.07 16.04
N PRO A 210 -5.68 2.31 16.86
CA PRO A 210 -5.06 3.62 16.94
C PRO A 210 -4.51 4.10 15.59
N GLY A 211 -4.68 5.40 15.30
CA GLY A 211 -4.14 5.99 14.06
C GLY A 211 -4.80 5.47 12.78
N HIS A 212 -6.04 5.01 12.86
CA HIS A 212 -6.77 4.51 11.69
C HIS A 212 -7.24 5.67 10.81
N ASP A 213 -6.62 5.85 9.67
CA ASP A 213 -7.00 6.86 8.70
C ASP A 213 -8.45 6.69 8.24
N LEU A 214 -9.19 7.80 8.19
CA LEU A 214 -10.59 7.79 7.75
C LEU A 214 -10.69 7.53 6.24
N ARG A 215 -9.89 8.24 5.45
CA ARG A 215 -9.88 8.15 3.99
C ARG A 215 -8.49 8.42 3.44
N TYR A 216 -8.08 7.63 2.50
CA TYR A 216 -6.93 7.88 1.62
C TYR A 216 -7.11 7.17 0.28
#